data_ce0ecd4967ad5b3b95bbf744c2d165b2
#
_entry.id   ce0ecd4967ad5b3b95bbf744c2d165b2
#
_cell.length_a   1.000
_cell.length_b   1.000
_cell.length_c   1.000
_cell.angle_alpha   90.00
_cell.angle_beta   90.00
_cell.angle_gamma   90.00
#
_symmetry.space_group_name_H-M   'P 1'
#
loop_
_entity.id
_entity.type
_entity.pdbx_description
1 polymer ?
#
loop_
_entity_poly.entity_id
_entity_poly.type
_entity_poly.pdbx_seq_one_letter_code
_entity_poly.pdbx_strand_id
1 'polypeptide(L)'
;SDVYKRQIMSSEKNYINDSYKSFFEDSLSSKDPELYKAIKDELIRQQQHIELIASENIVSQAVLEAQGSVLTNKYAEGYPGKRYYNGCEHVDVAENLAIERLKELFNCKYANAQPHSGAQANGAVFLALLNPGDTFMGMSLNSGGHITHGLKISMSGKWFNPIGYDVDKESEPVSYTHLTLPTTPYV
;
A
#
# COMPACT_ATOMS: atom_id res chain seq x y z
N SER A 1 16.50 -21.92 6.99
CA SER A 1 16.39 -21.41 8.35
C SER A 1 17.73 -21.24 9.07
N ASP A 2 18.66 -22.19 9.09
CA ASP A 2 19.94 -22.03 9.81
C ASP A 2 21.07 -21.38 9.02
N VAL A 3 20.93 -21.24 7.73
CA VAL A 3 21.98 -20.69 6.86
C VAL A 3 22.18 -19.18 7.12
N TYR A 4 21.10 -18.42 7.34
CA TYR A 4 21.19 -16.99 7.64
C TYR A 4 21.70 -16.70 9.05
N LYS A 5 21.39 -17.55 10.05
CA LYS A 5 21.91 -17.37 11.42
C LYS A 5 23.42 -17.57 11.55
N ARG A 6 24.00 -18.41 10.72
CA ARG A 6 25.45 -18.66 10.73
C ARG A 6 26.28 -17.51 10.15
N GLN A 7 25.68 -16.65 9.33
CA GLN A 7 26.39 -15.53 8.71
C GLN A 7 26.54 -14.31 9.61
N ILE A 8 25.68 -14.18 10.64
CA ILE A 8 25.66 -12.98 11.51
C ILE A 8 26.32 -13.23 12.87
N MET A 9 26.52 -14.48 13.31
CA MET A 9 26.93 -14.79 14.68
C MET A 9 28.37 -15.31 14.86
N SER A 10 29.25 -15.29 13.86
CA SER A 10 30.64 -15.59 14.11
C SER A 10 31.45 -14.30 14.27
N SER A 11 31.62 -13.86 15.50
CA SER A 11 32.55 -12.80 15.89
C SER A 11 34.03 -13.25 15.86
N GLU A 12 34.30 -14.43 15.30
CA GLU A 12 35.67 -14.94 15.17
C GLU A 12 36.00 -15.35 13.74
N LYS A 13 36.89 -14.57 13.16
CA LYS A 13 37.56 -14.70 11.85
C LYS A 13 36.76 -14.31 10.62
N ASN A 14 37.19 -13.17 10.07
CA ASN A 14 36.87 -12.61 8.75
C ASN A 14 37.00 -13.64 7.60
N TYR A 15 35.98 -14.47 7.41
CA TYR A 15 35.82 -15.26 6.19
C TYR A 15 34.74 -14.64 5.26
N ILE A 16 34.43 -13.36 5.47
CA ILE A 16 33.69 -12.64 4.44
C ILE A 16 34.74 -12.26 3.41
N ASN A 17 34.79 -13.05 2.34
CA ASN A 17 35.58 -12.74 1.16
C ASN A 17 35.20 -11.31 0.72
N ASP A 18 36.14 -10.50 0.25
CA ASP A 18 35.91 -9.10 -0.16
C ASP A 18 34.73 -8.95 -1.13
N SER A 19 34.40 -9.96 -1.92
CA SER A 19 33.23 -10.00 -2.78
C SER A 19 31.90 -10.01 -2.03
N TYR A 20 31.81 -10.62 -0.84
CA TYR A 20 30.62 -10.57 0.02
C TYR A 20 30.49 -9.24 0.75
N LYS A 21 31.64 -8.66 1.14
CA LYS A 21 31.66 -7.35 1.78
C LYS A 21 31.08 -6.29 0.85
N SER A 22 31.53 -6.28 -0.40
CA SER A 22 31.01 -5.36 -1.41
C SER A 22 29.52 -5.54 -1.68
N PHE A 23 28.98 -6.77 -1.63
CA PHE A 23 27.55 -7.03 -1.80
C PHE A 23 26.70 -6.32 -0.75
N PHE A 24 27.13 -6.24 0.49
CA PHE A 24 26.36 -5.65 1.59
C PHE A 24 26.67 -4.17 1.84
N GLU A 25 27.84 -3.69 1.47
CA GLU A 25 28.32 -2.35 1.83
C GLU A 25 28.34 -1.36 0.65
N ASP A 26 28.34 -1.85 -0.59
CA ASP A 26 28.41 -0.97 -1.75
C ASP A 26 27.11 -0.19 -1.92
N SER A 27 27.29 1.08 -2.21
CA SER A 27 26.16 1.98 -2.49
C SER A 27 25.56 1.72 -3.86
N LEU A 28 24.31 2.14 -4.05
CA LEU A 28 23.65 2.11 -5.36
C LEU A 28 24.47 2.87 -6.42
N SER A 29 25.08 3.99 -6.04
CA SER A 29 25.90 4.79 -6.96
C SER A 29 27.12 4.07 -7.50
N SER A 30 27.65 3.08 -6.76
CA SER A 30 28.79 2.27 -7.21
C SER A 30 28.36 1.01 -7.95
N LYS A 31 27.24 0.40 -7.58
CA LYS A 31 26.75 -0.86 -8.17
C LYS A 31 25.91 -0.66 -9.41
N ASP A 32 25.08 0.37 -9.43
CA ASP A 32 24.21 0.71 -10.56
C ASP A 32 24.16 2.23 -10.74
N PRO A 33 25.20 2.81 -11.34
CA PRO A 33 25.27 4.26 -11.54
C PRO A 33 24.18 4.79 -12.49
N GLU A 34 23.67 3.96 -13.37
CA GLU A 34 22.60 4.33 -14.30
C GLU A 34 21.29 4.52 -13.55
N LEU A 35 20.88 3.57 -12.71
CA LEU A 35 19.71 3.69 -11.85
C LEU A 35 19.87 4.82 -10.84
N TYR A 36 21.06 4.95 -10.24
CA TYR A 36 21.35 6.06 -9.31
C TYR A 36 21.16 7.42 -9.99
N LYS A 37 21.63 7.57 -11.24
CA LYS A 37 21.42 8.78 -12.02
C LYS A 37 19.93 9.05 -12.26
N ALA A 38 19.16 8.05 -12.65
CA ALA A 38 17.71 8.19 -12.87
C ALA A 38 16.98 8.70 -11.60
N ILE A 39 17.33 8.17 -10.42
CA ILE A 39 16.78 8.62 -9.13
C ILE A 39 17.16 10.09 -8.86
N LYS A 40 18.39 10.48 -9.16
CA LYS A 40 18.83 11.87 -8.98
C LYS A 40 18.12 12.82 -9.94
N ASP A 41 17.95 12.42 -11.19
CA ASP A 41 17.26 13.21 -12.20
C ASP A 41 15.78 13.39 -11.82
N GLU A 42 15.14 12.35 -11.27
CA GLU A 42 13.76 12.43 -10.75
C GLU A 42 13.65 13.38 -9.54
N LEU A 43 14.61 13.38 -8.63
CA LEU A 43 14.64 14.34 -7.54
C LEU A 43 14.69 15.78 -8.07
N ILE A 44 15.53 16.04 -9.07
CA ILE A 44 15.63 17.34 -9.71
C ILE A 44 14.32 17.72 -10.40
N ARG A 45 13.69 16.76 -11.10
CA ARG A 45 12.39 16.98 -11.73
C ARG A 45 11.34 17.40 -10.70
N GLN A 46 11.22 16.68 -9.58
CA GLN A 46 10.26 17.01 -8.52
C GLN A 46 10.51 18.38 -7.89
N GLN A 47 11.76 18.82 -7.80
CA GLN A 47 12.10 20.14 -7.26
C GLN A 47 11.85 21.29 -8.23
N GLN A 48 11.89 21.03 -9.54
CA GLN A 48 11.82 22.07 -10.56
C GLN A 48 10.46 22.17 -11.27
N HIS A 49 9.61 21.15 -11.12
CA HIS A 49 8.31 21.10 -11.78
C HIS A 49 7.18 21.13 -10.75
N ILE A 50 6.11 21.81 -11.12
CA ILE A 50 4.88 21.79 -10.32
C ILE A 50 4.12 20.52 -10.67
N GLU A 51 3.87 19.67 -9.66
CA GLU A 51 3.05 18.49 -9.82
C GLU A 51 1.57 18.84 -9.62
N LEU A 52 0.75 18.54 -10.63
CA LEU A 52 -0.68 18.85 -10.64
C LEU A 52 -1.57 17.59 -10.47
N ILE A 53 -0.98 16.44 -10.20
CA ILE A 53 -1.73 15.21 -9.92
C ILE A 53 -2.12 15.21 -8.44
N ALA A 54 -3.39 15.53 -8.16
CA ALA A 54 -3.89 15.72 -6.80
C ALA A 54 -3.78 14.48 -5.90
N SER A 55 -3.66 13.29 -6.48
CA SER A 55 -3.49 12.02 -5.74
C SER A 55 -2.04 11.70 -5.39
N GLU A 56 -1.07 12.44 -5.89
CA GLU A 56 0.33 12.26 -5.51
C GLU A 56 0.63 12.89 -4.15
N ASN A 57 1.45 12.19 -3.37
CA ASN A 57 1.90 12.64 -2.06
C ASN A 57 3.41 12.54 -1.97
N ILE A 58 4.08 13.70 -1.82
CA ILE A 58 5.52 13.76 -1.64
C ILE A 58 5.84 13.39 -0.19
N VAL A 59 6.51 12.26 -0.01
CA VAL A 59 6.84 11.73 1.31
C VAL A 59 8.09 12.39 1.91
N SER A 60 8.18 12.37 3.24
CA SER A 60 9.35 12.87 3.96
C SER A 60 10.57 11.93 3.82
N GLN A 61 11.75 12.46 4.09
CA GLN A 61 12.98 11.67 4.17
C GLN A 61 12.86 10.49 5.14
N ALA A 62 12.20 10.69 6.29
CA ALA A 62 11.97 9.62 7.27
C ALA A 62 11.15 8.45 6.72
N VAL A 63 10.17 8.73 5.86
CA VAL A 63 9.40 7.67 5.18
C VAL A 63 10.27 6.91 4.20
N LEU A 64 11.13 7.60 3.43
CA LEU A 64 12.07 6.94 2.50
C LEU A 64 13.06 6.06 3.25
N GLU A 65 13.61 6.51 4.37
CA GLU A 65 14.51 5.73 5.23
C GLU A 65 13.82 4.48 5.80
N ALA A 66 12.60 4.61 6.28
CA ALA A 66 11.84 3.48 6.80
C ALA A 66 11.52 2.45 5.71
N GLN A 67 11.11 2.90 4.54
CA GLN A 67 10.77 2.06 3.39
C GLN A 67 11.98 1.31 2.83
N GLY A 68 13.15 1.96 2.78
CA GLY A 68 14.41 1.38 2.31
C GLY A 68 15.21 0.64 3.40
N SER A 69 14.60 0.31 4.53
CA SER A 69 15.29 -0.31 5.66
C SER A 69 15.41 -1.83 5.54
N VAL A 70 16.16 -2.42 6.47
CA VAL A 70 16.35 -3.88 6.59
C VAL A 70 15.05 -4.65 6.84
N LEU A 71 13.96 -3.98 7.21
CA LEU A 71 12.63 -4.60 7.32
C LEU A 71 12.18 -5.22 6.00
N THR A 72 12.67 -4.72 4.86
CA THR A 72 12.45 -5.28 3.52
C THR A 72 12.87 -6.75 3.40
N ASN A 73 13.85 -7.18 4.19
CA ASN A 73 14.38 -8.55 4.16
C ASN A 73 13.50 -9.55 4.94
N LYS A 74 12.53 -9.07 5.74
CA LYS A 74 11.77 -9.94 6.62
C LYS A 74 10.46 -10.40 6.00
N TYR A 75 10.33 -11.69 5.81
CA TYR A 75 9.07 -12.34 5.47
C TYR A 75 8.18 -12.42 6.71
N ALA A 76 7.04 -11.72 6.71
CA ALA A 76 6.18 -11.52 7.89
C ALA A 76 4.71 -11.84 7.59
N GLU A 77 4.45 -12.99 6.98
CA GLU A 77 3.10 -13.48 6.70
C GLU A 77 2.30 -13.67 7.99
N GLY A 78 1.04 -13.29 7.97
CA GLY A 78 0.15 -13.28 9.12
C GLY A 78 0.00 -11.88 9.72
N TYR A 79 -0.43 -11.79 10.96
CA TYR A 79 -0.66 -10.53 11.70
C TYR A 79 0.24 -10.42 12.91
N PRO A 80 0.45 -9.23 13.49
CA PRO A 80 1.21 -9.06 14.72
C PRO A 80 0.78 -10.04 15.82
N GLY A 81 1.74 -10.73 16.42
CA GLY A 81 1.51 -11.78 17.41
C GLY A 81 0.91 -13.10 16.88
N LYS A 82 0.60 -13.18 15.59
CA LYS A 82 0.04 -14.38 14.93
C LYS A 82 0.73 -14.60 13.58
N ARG A 83 2.05 -14.70 13.58
CA ARG A 83 2.86 -14.90 12.38
C ARG A 83 3.06 -16.39 12.09
N TYR A 84 3.17 -16.72 10.81
CA TYR A 84 3.52 -18.08 10.37
C TYR A 84 4.99 -18.39 10.57
N TYR A 85 5.86 -17.36 10.70
CA TYR A 85 7.31 -17.50 10.83
C TYR A 85 7.83 -16.77 12.07
N ASN A 86 8.94 -17.28 12.61
CA ASN A 86 9.63 -16.67 13.75
C ASN A 86 10.47 -15.44 13.31
N GLY A 87 10.93 -14.66 14.28
CA GLY A 87 11.78 -13.49 14.04
C GLY A 87 11.02 -12.27 13.57
N CYS A 88 9.73 -12.16 13.90
CA CYS A 88 8.86 -11.05 13.50
C CYS A 88 8.65 -10.01 14.59
N GLU A 89 9.31 -10.14 15.73
CA GLU A 89 9.15 -9.27 16.91
C GLU A 89 9.33 -7.78 16.58
N HIS A 90 10.28 -7.43 15.73
CA HIS A 90 10.54 -6.03 15.34
C HIS A 90 9.60 -5.54 14.24
N VAL A 91 9.24 -6.39 13.28
CA VAL A 91 8.21 -6.05 12.27
C VAL A 91 6.84 -5.87 12.93
N ASP A 92 6.54 -6.67 13.96
CA ASP A 92 5.31 -6.55 14.74
C ASP A 92 5.20 -5.17 15.42
N VAL A 93 6.33 -4.65 15.92
CA VAL A 93 6.37 -3.29 16.48
C VAL A 93 6.02 -2.26 15.40
N ALA A 94 6.62 -2.36 14.21
CA ALA A 94 6.35 -1.42 13.12
C ALA A 94 4.88 -1.47 12.67
N GLU A 95 4.32 -2.66 12.50
CA GLU A 95 2.92 -2.82 12.08
C GLU A 95 1.95 -2.37 13.16
N ASN A 96 2.19 -2.70 14.43
CA ASN A 96 1.35 -2.24 15.55
C ASN A 96 1.36 -0.71 15.68
N LEU A 97 2.52 -0.05 15.52
CA LEU A 97 2.60 1.41 15.50
C LEU A 97 1.79 2.01 14.36
N ALA A 98 1.82 1.41 13.18
CA ALA A 98 1.00 1.85 12.05
C ALA A 98 -0.50 1.71 12.35
N ILE A 99 -0.92 0.56 12.89
CA ILE A 99 -2.31 0.31 13.25
C ILE A 99 -2.81 1.30 14.31
N GLU A 100 -2.06 1.51 15.39
CA GLU A 100 -2.47 2.41 16.46
C GLU A 100 -2.56 3.87 15.98
N ARG A 101 -1.59 4.32 15.19
CA ARG A 101 -1.60 5.67 14.61
C ARG A 101 -2.75 5.88 13.62
N LEU A 102 -3.08 4.88 12.82
CA LEU A 102 -4.26 4.92 11.94
C LEU A 102 -5.55 5.01 12.76
N LYS A 103 -5.68 4.23 13.83
CA LYS A 103 -6.85 4.27 14.70
C LYS A 103 -7.02 5.64 15.35
N GLU A 104 -5.93 6.25 15.81
CA GLU A 104 -5.94 7.61 16.37
C GLU A 104 -6.31 8.65 15.29
N LEU A 105 -5.63 8.63 14.14
CA LEU A 105 -5.83 9.59 13.06
C LEU A 105 -7.27 9.61 12.54
N PHE A 106 -7.87 8.44 12.37
CA PHE A 106 -9.22 8.29 11.80
C PHE A 106 -10.30 8.13 12.89
N ASN A 107 -9.93 8.20 14.17
CA ASN A 107 -10.83 7.95 15.30
C ASN A 107 -11.65 6.66 15.08
N CYS A 108 -11.01 5.59 14.67
CA CYS A 108 -11.65 4.34 14.33
C CYS A 108 -11.26 3.22 15.29
N LYS A 109 -12.12 2.21 15.41
CA LYS A 109 -11.92 1.09 16.33
C LYS A 109 -10.95 0.05 15.78
N TYR A 110 -10.92 -0.12 14.47
CA TYR A 110 -10.11 -1.12 13.77
C TYR A 110 -9.38 -0.49 12.61
N ALA A 111 -8.16 -0.94 12.35
CA ALA A 111 -7.37 -0.57 11.19
C ALA A 111 -6.55 -1.76 10.69
N ASN A 112 -6.30 -1.82 9.40
CA ASN A 112 -5.42 -2.79 8.76
C ASN A 112 -4.40 -2.02 7.90
N ALA A 113 -3.12 -2.16 8.22
CA ALA A 113 -2.02 -1.47 7.56
C ALA A 113 -1.33 -2.33 6.47
N GLN A 114 -1.82 -3.54 6.19
CA GLN A 114 -1.15 -4.48 5.27
C GLN A 114 -1.39 -4.24 3.79
N PRO A 115 -2.49 -3.63 3.31
CA PRO A 115 -2.65 -3.39 1.87
C PRO A 115 -1.49 -2.59 1.29
N HIS A 116 -0.90 -3.05 0.19
CA HIS A 116 0.21 -2.37 -0.47
C HIS A 116 -0.24 -1.18 -1.34
N SER A 117 -1.54 -1.03 -1.56
CA SER A 117 -2.13 0.03 -2.38
C SER A 117 -3.59 0.26 -2.03
N GLY A 118 -4.13 1.44 -2.39
CA GLY A 118 -5.57 1.70 -2.30
C GLY A 118 -6.41 0.72 -3.10
N ALA A 119 -5.92 0.27 -4.26
CA ALA A 119 -6.60 -0.74 -5.07
C ALA A 119 -6.72 -2.09 -4.34
N GLN A 120 -5.67 -2.52 -3.64
CA GLN A 120 -5.71 -3.73 -2.82
C GLN A 120 -6.63 -3.56 -1.61
N ALA A 121 -6.60 -2.41 -0.95
CA ALA A 121 -7.49 -2.12 0.16
C ALA A 121 -8.97 -2.19 -0.27
N ASN A 122 -9.33 -1.55 -1.39
CA ASN A 122 -10.66 -1.64 -1.97
C ASN A 122 -11.02 -3.07 -2.37
N GLY A 123 -10.09 -3.81 -2.96
CA GLY A 123 -10.30 -5.23 -3.28
C GLY A 123 -10.60 -6.09 -2.06
N ALA A 124 -9.90 -5.85 -0.95
CA ALA A 124 -10.13 -6.54 0.31
C ALA A 124 -11.53 -6.23 0.88
N VAL A 125 -11.99 -4.98 0.79
CA VAL A 125 -13.35 -4.59 1.20
C VAL A 125 -14.40 -5.30 0.35
N PHE A 126 -14.24 -5.31 -0.97
CA PHE A 126 -15.17 -6.03 -1.86
C PHE A 126 -15.20 -7.52 -1.52
N LEU A 127 -14.05 -8.15 -1.34
CA LEU A 127 -13.97 -9.56 -0.99
C LEU A 127 -14.64 -9.90 0.36
N ALA A 128 -14.56 -8.98 1.32
CA ALA A 128 -15.16 -9.17 2.64
C ALA A 128 -16.69 -9.00 2.65
N LEU A 129 -17.23 -8.17 1.77
CA LEU A 129 -18.63 -7.72 1.84
C LEU A 129 -19.52 -8.26 0.70
N LEU A 130 -18.94 -8.69 -0.41
CA LEU A 130 -19.66 -9.04 -1.63
C LEU A 130 -19.22 -10.39 -2.18
N ASN A 131 -20.15 -11.05 -2.87
CA ASN A 131 -19.86 -12.21 -3.71
C ASN A 131 -19.74 -11.78 -5.18
N PRO A 132 -18.99 -12.53 -6.01
CA PRO A 132 -18.94 -12.27 -7.44
C PRO A 132 -20.35 -12.20 -8.06
N GLY A 133 -20.63 -11.12 -8.79
CA GLY A 133 -21.94 -10.85 -9.39
C GLY A 133 -22.86 -9.97 -8.54
N ASP A 134 -22.51 -9.69 -7.29
CA ASP A 134 -23.29 -8.78 -6.45
C ASP A 134 -23.26 -7.35 -7.01
N THR A 135 -24.34 -6.62 -6.76
CA THR A 135 -24.48 -5.23 -7.19
C THR A 135 -24.01 -4.27 -6.12
N PHE A 136 -23.23 -3.28 -6.52
CA PHE A 136 -22.85 -2.16 -5.66
C PHE A 136 -22.92 -0.82 -6.41
N MET A 137 -22.97 0.26 -5.67
CA MET A 137 -22.96 1.61 -6.23
C MET A 137 -21.60 2.26 -6.04
N GLY A 138 -21.12 2.95 -7.07
CA GLY A 138 -19.89 3.72 -7.03
C GLY A 138 -20.02 5.02 -7.81
N MET A 139 -19.33 6.07 -7.34
CA MET A 139 -19.24 7.31 -8.10
C MET A 139 -18.53 7.06 -9.43
N SER A 140 -19.09 7.57 -10.53
CA SER A 140 -18.49 7.41 -11.85
C SER A 140 -17.15 8.18 -11.97
N LEU A 141 -16.28 7.71 -12.85
CA LEU A 141 -14.97 8.31 -13.06
C LEU A 141 -15.06 9.79 -13.46
N ASN A 142 -16.05 10.14 -14.29
CA ASN A 142 -16.29 11.50 -14.75
C ASN A 142 -16.68 12.48 -13.62
N SER A 143 -17.19 11.94 -12.53
CA SER A 143 -17.60 12.71 -11.35
C SER A 143 -16.58 12.62 -10.20
N GLY A 144 -15.37 12.11 -10.47
CA GLY A 144 -14.30 12.00 -9.49
C GLY A 144 -14.19 10.65 -8.80
N GLY A 145 -14.93 9.62 -9.24
CA GLY A 145 -14.81 8.26 -8.74
C GLY A 145 -13.46 7.63 -9.11
N HIS A 146 -13.00 6.70 -8.29
CA HIS A 146 -11.77 5.97 -8.55
C HIS A 146 -12.02 4.80 -9.52
N ILE A 147 -11.00 4.41 -10.28
CA ILE A 147 -11.09 3.28 -11.23
C ILE A 147 -11.50 1.96 -10.56
N THR A 148 -11.15 1.76 -9.29
CA THR A 148 -11.51 0.58 -8.50
C THR A 148 -12.97 0.60 -8.00
N HIS A 149 -13.72 1.65 -8.27
CA HIS A 149 -15.13 1.79 -7.90
C HIS A 149 -16.07 1.37 -9.03
N GLY A 150 -15.75 0.30 -9.76
CA GLY A 150 -16.65 -0.31 -10.74
C GLY A 150 -16.37 0.03 -12.21
N LEU A 151 -15.19 0.62 -12.52
CA LEU A 151 -14.82 0.79 -13.92
C LEU A 151 -14.73 -0.58 -14.60
N LYS A 152 -15.38 -0.76 -15.75
CA LYS A 152 -15.52 -2.06 -16.44
C LYS A 152 -14.23 -2.84 -16.67
N ILE A 153 -13.09 -2.15 -16.82
CA ILE A 153 -11.78 -2.78 -17.02
C ILE A 153 -11.09 -3.18 -15.71
N SER A 154 -11.54 -2.65 -14.58
CA SER A 154 -11.00 -2.98 -13.25
C SER A 154 -11.53 -4.32 -12.73
N MET A 155 -10.89 -4.84 -11.68
CA MET A 155 -11.36 -6.05 -10.98
C MET A 155 -12.82 -5.91 -10.52
N SER A 156 -13.16 -4.79 -9.88
CA SER A 156 -14.51 -4.54 -9.37
C SER A 156 -15.56 -4.46 -10.48
N GLY A 157 -15.20 -3.93 -11.65
CA GLY A 157 -16.11 -3.88 -12.81
C GLY A 157 -16.27 -5.21 -13.54
N LYS A 158 -15.31 -6.15 -13.37
CA LYS A 158 -15.35 -7.48 -14.00
C LYS A 158 -16.03 -8.54 -13.12
N TRP A 159 -15.85 -8.44 -11.81
CA TRP A 159 -16.34 -9.45 -10.87
C TRP A 159 -17.71 -9.15 -10.29
N PHE A 160 -18.08 -7.87 -10.25
CA PHE A 160 -19.35 -7.40 -9.68
C PHE A 160 -20.21 -6.68 -10.73
N ASN A 161 -21.41 -6.29 -10.33
CA ASN A 161 -22.33 -5.52 -11.15
C ASN A 161 -22.39 -4.06 -10.64
N PRO A 162 -21.45 -3.19 -11.03
CA PRO A 162 -21.41 -1.82 -10.56
C PRO A 162 -22.51 -0.95 -11.21
N ILE A 163 -23.16 -0.14 -10.39
CA ILE A 163 -24.07 0.93 -10.82
C ILE A 163 -23.38 2.26 -10.54
N GLY A 164 -23.08 3.00 -11.60
CA GLY A 164 -22.48 4.33 -11.49
C GLY A 164 -23.49 5.39 -11.09
N TYR A 165 -23.08 6.33 -10.24
CA TYR A 165 -23.81 7.56 -10.00
C TYR A 165 -22.93 8.78 -10.28
N ASP A 166 -23.53 9.87 -10.66
CA ASP A 166 -22.86 11.11 -11.03
C ASP A 166 -23.24 12.26 -10.10
N VAL A 167 -22.46 13.33 -10.16
CA VAL A 167 -22.79 14.62 -9.55
C VAL A 167 -23.77 15.35 -10.46
N ASP A 168 -24.73 16.02 -9.88
CA ASP A 168 -25.65 16.88 -10.65
C ASP A 168 -24.87 18.04 -11.28
N LYS A 169 -25.08 18.27 -12.59
CA LYS A 169 -24.29 19.24 -13.36
C LYS A 169 -24.63 20.71 -13.05
N GLU A 170 -25.81 20.98 -12.53
CA GLU A 170 -26.28 22.34 -12.28
C GLU A 170 -26.06 22.78 -10.83
N SER A 171 -26.25 21.86 -9.90
CA SER A 171 -26.19 22.12 -8.47
C SER A 171 -24.93 21.61 -7.78
N GLU A 172 -24.10 20.82 -8.48
CA GLU A 172 -22.89 20.16 -8.00
C GLU A 172 -23.05 19.18 -6.81
N PRO A 173 -24.14 19.14 -6.02
CA PRO A 173 -24.31 18.09 -5.03
C PRO A 173 -24.68 16.75 -5.68
N VAL A 174 -24.35 15.66 -4.99
CA VAL A 174 -24.80 14.33 -5.38
C VAL A 174 -26.32 14.26 -5.21
N SER A 175 -27.04 13.96 -6.31
CA SER A 175 -28.49 13.74 -6.24
C SER A 175 -28.80 12.38 -5.61
N TYR A 176 -29.16 12.37 -4.36
CA TYR A 176 -29.57 11.13 -3.66
C TYR A 176 -31.01 10.71 -3.94
N THR A 177 -31.79 11.51 -4.65
CA THR A 177 -33.20 11.23 -4.96
C THR A 177 -33.42 9.98 -5.81
N HIS A 178 -32.40 9.54 -6.53
CA HIS A 178 -32.46 8.33 -7.37
C HIS A 178 -31.61 7.18 -6.77
N LEU A 179 -30.97 7.39 -5.63
CA LEU A 179 -30.13 6.42 -4.95
C LEU A 179 -30.91 5.63 -3.89
N THR A 180 -32.10 5.14 -4.24
CA THR A 180 -32.75 4.15 -3.39
C THR A 180 -32.06 2.81 -3.59
N LEU A 181 -31.19 2.45 -2.65
CA LEU A 181 -30.81 1.05 -2.50
C LEU A 181 -32.09 0.26 -2.22
N PRO A 182 -32.33 -0.87 -2.90
CA PRO A 182 -33.36 -1.78 -2.45
C PRO A 182 -32.95 -2.26 -1.05
N THR A 183 -33.47 -1.60 -0.03
CA THR A 183 -33.38 -2.09 1.33
C THR A 183 -34.32 -3.28 1.41
N THR A 184 -33.80 -4.48 1.14
CA THR A 184 -34.42 -5.67 1.69
C THR A 184 -34.19 -5.60 3.19
N PRO A 185 -35.22 -5.49 4.02
CA PRO A 185 -35.03 -5.61 5.45
C PRO A 185 -34.57 -7.05 5.73
N TYR A 186 -33.33 -7.16 6.14
CA TYR A 186 -32.89 -8.40 6.78
C TYR A 186 -33.52 -8.42 8.18
N VAL A 187 -34.50 -9.29 8.31
CA VAL A 187 -35.05 -9.73 9.60
C VAL A 187 -34.01 -10.67 10.24
#